data_47ada71418795f0ab4512da0705e2ff9
#
_entry.id   47ada71418795f0ab4512da0705e2ff9
#
_cell.length_a   1.000
_cell.length_b   1.000
_cell.length_c   1.000
_cell.angle_alpha   90.00
_cell.angle_beta   90.00
_cell.angle_gamma   90.00
#
_symmetry.space_group_name_H-M   'P 1'
#
loop_
_entity.id
_entity.type
_entity.pdbx_description
1 polymer ?
#
loop_
_entity_poly.entity_id
_entity_poly.type
_entity_poly.pdbx_seq_one_letter_code
_entity_poly.pdbx_strand_id
1 'polypeptide(L)'
;MGFAAILSASRASADSSGGLRACLHFAGQTLVEYQARQAVRAGADRIFIMVSVITPALSQAVDRLSADGIAVALVRDMVSMVRDAPRDVDALLMADGAIVSQAHVDSLGAAEGDTLLVADDSRASAPLERIDAGQRWAGLARISPALLFGTLDMIGDWDLALTLVRSAVQKGARRVTVPEADLLEGRAALVESQQQADLVAQAVASAGTTRAHARGGIEHYLFVPLARSAGSMLMRLQVPALQVRIGAMALAAIALVPIELAWVLTGFCLLLLALLLAESADRLDELALRRPPQGWTAFVPPGLALVGIVLAGGTTTAVDLALLSGVLMVADRWRRSGAAAPWMMLTPASVLILLLVAGALGLMGEGYRVAMLAAIASAAAVILRPRA
;
A
#
# COMPACT_ATOMS: atom_id res chain seq x y z
N MET A 1 -7.79 -19.19 10.96
CA MET A 1 -6.62 -19.66 11.74
C MET A 1 -5.42 -18.87 11.26
N GLY A 2 -4.59 -18.33 12.19
CA GLY A 2 -3.36 -17.64 11.82
C GLY A 2 -2.33 -18.60 11.25
N PHE A 3 -1.34 -18.08 10.53
CA PHE A 3 -0.23 -18.85 10.00
C PHE A 3 1.08 -18.06 10.16
N ALA A 4 2.23 -18.74 10.04
CA ALA A 4 3.52 -18.09 10.03
C ALA A 4 3.98 -17.80 8.61
N ALA A 5 4.77 -16.73 8.40
CA ALA A 5 5.43 -16.53 7.11
C ALA A 5 6.94 -16.70 7.23
N ILE A 6 7.54 -17.32 6.24
CA ILE A 6 8.99 -17.52 6.11
C ILE A 6 9.45 -16.77 4.87
N LEU A 7 10.24 -15.72 5.06
CA LEU A 7 10.80 -14.89 4.01
C LEU A 7 12.27 -15.25 3.83
N SER A 8 12.72 -15.46 2.60
CA SER A 8 14.13 -15.65 2.30
C SER A 8 14.82 -14.31 2.05
N ALA A 9 15.98 -14.07 2.69
CA ALA A 9 16.79 -12.85 2.55
C ALA A 9 18.28 -13.24 2.51
N SER A 10 18.63 -14.21 1.69
CA SER A 10 19.98 -14.80 1.63
C SER A 10 20.74 -14.50 0.33
N ARG A 11 20.05 -14.07 -0.72
CA ARG A 11 20.65 -13.87 -2.05
C ARG A 11 21.18 -12.45 -2.22
N ALA A 12 22.36 -12.33 -2.84
CA ALA A 12 22.93 -11.03 -3.20
C ALA A 12 22.12 -10.37 -4.34
N SER A 13 22.05 -9.02 -4.30
CA SER A 13 21.56 -8.22 -5.41
C SER A 13 22.54 -8.28 -6.59
N ALA A 14 22.02 -8.18 -7.81
CA ALA A 14 22.85 -8.09 -9.01
C ALA A 14 23.57 -6.73 -9.15
N ASP A 15 23.12 -5.68 -8.47
CA ASP A 15 23.63 -4.30 -8.64
C ASP A 15 24.83 -3.98 -7.77
N SER A 16 25.04 -4.67 -6.64
CA SER A 16 26.10 -4.32 -5.69
C SER A 16 26.75 -5.53 -5.04
N SER A 17 28.07 -5.52 -4.94
CA SER A 17 28.80 -6.46 -4.12
C SER A 17 28.47 -6.23 -2.62
N GLY A 18 27.68 -7.14 -2.03
CA GLY A 18 27.33 -7.12 -0.62
C GLY A 18 25.90 -6.64 -0.28
N GLY A 19 25.14 -6.14 -1.25
CA GLY A 19 23.72 -5.85 -1.06
C GLY A 19 22.86 -7.12 -1.17
N LEU A 20 21.82 -7.22 -0.30
CA LEU A 20 20.85 -8.32 -0.38
C LEU A 20 19.67 -7.93 -1.28
N ARG A 21 19.14 -8.91 -2.06
CA ARG A 21 17.89 -8.68 -2.83
C ARG A 21 16.74 -8.22 -1.94
N ALA A 22 16.60 -8.80 -0.78
CA ALA A 22 15.63 -8.45 0.24
C ALA A 22 15.68 -6.97 0.66
N CYS A 23 16.84 -6.31 0.49
CA CYS A 23 17.05 -4.90 0.83
C CYS A 23 16.87 -3.94 -0.36
N LEU A 24 16.55 -4.42 -1.57
CA LEU A 24 16.21 -3.56 -2.70
C LEU A 24 15.03 -2.65 -2.34
N HIS A 25 15.07 -1.41 -2.81
CA HIS A 25 13.99 -0.46 -2.60
C HIS A 25 12.78 -0.82 -3.47
N PHE A 26 11.62 -0.91 -2.84
CA PHE A 26 10.35 -1.23 -3.50
C PHE A 26 9.20 -0.44 -2.85
N ALA A 27 8.49 0.36 -3.62
CA ALA A 27 7.34 1.13 -3.14
C ALA A 27 7.63 1.96 -1.87
N GLY A 28 8.81 2.61 -1.79
CA GLY A 28 9.20 3.46 -0.66
C GLY A 28 9.61 2.72 0.62
N GLN A 29 9.95 1.43 0.51
CA GLN A 29 10.44 0.56 1.58
C GLN A 29 11.40 -0.49 1.01
N THR A 30 11.94 -1.38 1.84
CA THR A 30 12.68 -2.53 1.32
C THR A 30 11.73 -3.64 0.86
N LEU A 31 12.22 -4.49 -0.05
CA LEU A 31 11.44 -5.60 -0.59
C LEU A 31 10.97 -6.58 0.51
N VAL A 32 11.84 -6.88 1.49
CA VAL A 32 11.48 -7.74 2.62
C VAL A 32 10.38 -7.12 3.49
N GLU A 33 10.37 -5.79 3.67
CA GLU A 33 9.28 -5.11 4.38
C GLU A 33 7.97 -5.24 3.62
N TYR A 34 8.01 -5.11 2.29
CA TYR A 34 6.84 -5.27 1.44
C TYR A 34 6.27 -6.69 1.54
N GLN A 35 7.13 -7.72 1.40
CA GLN A 35 6.74 -9.13 1.54
C GLN A 35 6.16 -9.43 2.93
N ALA A 36 6.80 -8.93 4.00
CA ALA A 36 6.31 -9.08 5.36
C ALA A 36 4.91 -8.50 5.54
N ARG A 37 4.66 -7.29 5.01
CA ARG A 37 3.34 -6.65 5.07
C ARG A 37 2.29 -7.37 4.21
N GLN A 38 2.69 -7.93 3.06
CA GLN A 38 1.80 -8.78 2.28
C GLN A 38 1.35 -10.01 3.07
N ALA A 39 2.29 -10.69 3.73
CA ALA A 39 2.00 -11.87 4.54
C ALA A 39 1.09 -11.53 5.74
N VAL A 40 1.37 -10.43 6.46
CA VAL A 40 0.52 -9.97 7.58
C VAL A 40 -0.89 -9.62 7.08
N ARG A 41 -1.00 -8.96 5.93
CA ARG A 41 -2.30 -8.63 5.33
C ARG A 41 -3.10 -9.88 4.95
N ALA A 42 -2.43 -10.95 4.54
CA ALA A 42 -3.04 -12.26 4.26
C ALA A 42 -3.37 -13.06 5.53
N GLY A 43 -2.99 -12.59 6.73
CA GLY A 43 -3.32 -13.21 8.02
C GLY A 43 -2.14 -13.91 8.71
N ALA A 44 -0.89 -13.60 8.35
CA ALA A 44 0.26 -14.12 9.08
C ALA A 44 0.40 -13.42 10.45
N ASP A 45 0.52 -14.22 11.51
CA ASP A 45 0.69 -13.74 12.88
C ASP A 45 2.16 -13.47 13.25
N ARG A 46 3.10 -14.17 12.60
CA ARG A 46 4.53 -14.08 12.85
C ARG A 46 5.33 -14.22 11.56
N ILE A 47 6.38 -13.42 11.44
CA ILE A 47 7.28 -13.41 10.29
C ILE A 47 8.66 -13.94 10.70
N PHE A 48 9.17 -14.92 9.98
CA PHE A 48 10.54 -15.41 10.09
C PHE A 48 11.31 -14.97 8.85
N ILE A 49 12.40 -14.24 9.02
CA ILE A 49 13.28 -13.84 7.93
C ILE A 49 14.54 -14.66 8.00
N MET A 50 14.72 -15.53 7.02
CA MET A 50 15.93 -16.35 6.89
C MET A 50 17.04 -15.54 6.27
N VAL A 51 18.17 -15.43 6.97
CA VAL A 51 19.29 -14.60 6.56
C VAL A 51 20.60 -15.36 6.61
N SER A 52 21.45 -15.17 5.61
CA SER A 52 22.86 -15.61 5.64
C SER A 52 23.74 -14.59 6.37
N VAL A 53 23.48 -13.29 6.13
CA VAL A 53 24.24 -12.17 6.71
C VAL A 53 23.26 -11.08 7.15
N ILE A 54 23.45 -10.53 8.35
CA ILE A 54 22.69 -9.36 8.82
C ILE A 54 23.43 -8.10 8.37
N THR A 55 22.82 -7.38 7.43
CA THR A 55 23.29 -6.07 6.99
C THR A 55 22.62 -4.93 7.78
N PRO A 56 23.23 -3.73 7.86
CA PRO A 56 22.58 -2.58 8.51
C PRO A 56 21.21 -2.24 7.90
N ALA A 57 21.07 -2.36 6.58
CA ALA A 57 19.82 -2.13 5.88
C ALA A 57 18.72 -3.12 6.29
N LEU A 58 19.07 -4.41 6.44
CA LEU A 58 18.15 -5.43 6.90
C LEU A 58 17.74 -5.21 8.36
N SER A 59 18.70 -4.86 9.23
CA SER A 59 18.41 -4.54 10.64
C SER A 59 17.41 -3.38 10.75
N GLN A 60 17.65 -2.30 10.01
CA GLN A 60 16.73 -1.17 9.96
C GLN A 60 15.33 -1.54 9.42
N ALA A 61 15.26 -2.46 8.45
CA ALA A 61 13.98 -2.95 7.93
C ALA A 61 13.20 -3.71 9.02
N VAL A 62 13.88 -4.56 9.80
CA VAL A 62 13.29 -5.29 10.92
C VAL A 62 12.84 -4.33 12.03
N ASP A 63 13.63 -3.30 12.35
CA ASP A 63 13.26 -2.29 13.33
C ASP A 63 11.99 -1.54 12.92
N ARG A 64 11.87 -1.18 11.63
CA ARG A 64 10.66 -0.53 11.10
C ARG A 64 9.43 -1.44 11.14
N LEU A 65 9.58 -2.73 10.78
CA LEU A 65 8.50 -3.71 10.89
C LEU A 65 8.04 -3.90 12.34
N SER A 66 8.99 -3.96 13.27
CA SER A 66 8.71 -4.08 14.71
C SER A 66 8.02 -2.84 15.26
N ALA A 67 8.42 -1.63 14.80
CA ALA A 67 7.75 -0.37 15.13
C ALA A 67 6.30 -0.31 14.60
N ASP A 68 6.01 -0.97 13.46
CA ASP A 68 4.66 -1.12 12.92
C ASP A 68 3.84 -2.21 13.67
N GLY A 69 4.40 -2.84 14.70
CA GLY A 69 3.76 -3.88 15.51
C GLY A 69 3.75 -5.27 14.87
N ILE A 70 4.60 -5.52 13.87
CA ILE A 70 4.73 -6.82 13.21
C ILE A 70 5.74 -7.67 13.98
N ALA A 71 5.33 -8.87 14.39
CA ALA A 71 6.21 -9.81 15.08
C ALA A 71 7.21 -10.44 14.09
N VAL A 72 8.46 -9.99 14.12
CA VAL A 72 9.53 -10.44 13.21
C VAL A 72 10.63 -11.12 13.99
N ALA A 73 11.12 -12.27 13.50
CA ALA A 73 12.29 -12.97 13.99
C ALA A 73 13.30 -13.20 12.86
N LEU A 74 14.57 -12.85 13.11
CA LEU A 74 15.68 -13.19 12.20
C LEU A 74 16.19 -14.59 12.54
N VAL A 75 16.26 -15.45 11.52
CA VAL A 75 16.72 -16.83 11.64
C VAL A 75 17.96 -17.02 10.76
N ARG A 76 19.07 -17.48 11.35
CA ARG A 76 20.34 -17.68 10.65
C ARG A 76 20.62 -19.12 10.29
N ASP A 77 20.05 -20.04 11.04
CA ASP A 77 20.30 -21.46 10.93
C ASP A 77 19.04 -22.29 11.14
N MET A 78 19.10 -23.54 10.73
CA MET A 78 17.98 -24.48 10.81
C MET A 78 17.59 -24.81 12.26
N VAL A 79 18.55 -24.81 13.18
CA VAL A 79 18.31 -25.13 14.58
C VAL A 79 17.43 -24.05 15.22
N SER A 80 17.74 -22.78 14.93
CA SER A 80 16.91 -21.64 15.35
C SER A 80 15.51 -21.72 14.72
N MET A 81 15.40 -22.11 13.44
CA MET A 81 14.11 -22.29 12.79
C MET A 81 13.27 -23.38 13.43
N VAL A 82 13.87 -24.57 13.71
CA VAL A 82 13.19 -25.68 14.38
C VAL A 82 12.72 -25.30 15.78
N ARG A 83 13.51 -24.50 16.50
CA ARG A 83 13.18 -24.05 17.86
C ARG A 83 12.04 -23.03 17.87
N ASP A 84 12.07 -22.05 16.95
CA ASP A 84 11.25 -20.85 17.02
C ASP A 84 10.01 -20.92 16.11
N ALA A 85 10.00 -21.79 15.09
CA ALA A 85 8.86 -22.00 14.21
C ALA A 85 7.70 -22.71 14.94
N PRO A 86 6.47 -22.24 14.76
CA PRO A 86 5.30 -22.88 15.34
C PRO A 86 5.07 -24.26 14.71
N ARG A 87 4.74 -25.25 15.56
CA ARG A 87 4.54 -26.64 15.12
C ARG A 87 3.11 -26.98 14.71
N ASP A 88 2.18 -26.10 15.02
CA ASP A 88 0.73 -26.37 14.91
C ASP A 88 0.06 -25.56 13.78
N VAL A 89 0.82 -24.72 13.08
CA VAL A 89 0.28 -23.87 12.02
C VAL A 89 1.12 -23.96 10.75
N ASP A 90 0.46 -23.83 9.62
CA ASP A 90 1.14 -23.80 8.33
C ASP A 90 2.06 -22.57 8.19
N ALA A 91 3.01 -22.65 7.28
CA ALA A 91 3.90 -21.57 6.95
C ALA A 91 3.69 -21.11 5.49
N LEU A 92 3.64 -19.80 5.28
CA LEU A 92 3.69 -19.22 3.95
C LEU A 92 5.14 -18.87 3.61
N LEU A 93 5.72 -19.61 2.69
CA LEU A 93 7.08 -19.40 2.21
C LEU A 93 7.08 -18.40 1.06
N MET A 94 7.92 -17.38 1.15
CA MET A 94 8.15 -16.39 0.09
C MET A 94 9.63 -16.39 -0.33
N ALA A 95 9.88 -16.53 -1.62
CA ALA A 95 11.24 -16.54 -2.17
C ALA A 95 11.89 -15.15 -2.07
N ASP A 96 13.22 -15.15 -2.00
CA ASP A 96 14.03 -13.93 -2.06
C ASP A 96 13.86 -13.23 -3.42
N GLY A 97 13.44 -11.99 -3.41
CA GLY A 97 13.17 -11.22 -4.61
C GLY A 97 11.79 -11.46 -5.25
N ALA A 98 10.95 -12.34 -4.71
CA ALA A 98 9.63 -12.60 -5.28
C ALA A 98 8.65 -11.46 -4.97
N ILE A 99 7.99 -10.97 -6.02
CA ILE A 99 6.87 -10.03 -5.92
C ILE A 99 5.68 -10.67 -6.61
N VAL A 100 4.59 -10.81 -5.90
CA VAL A 100 3.33 -11.35 -6.42
C VAL A 100 2.18 -10.44 -6.02
N SER A 101 1.07 -10.48 -6.75
CA SER A 101 -0.11 -9.70 -6.40
C SER A 101 -0.67 -10.13 -5.03
N GLN A 102 -1.23 -9.19 -4.28
CA GLN A 102 -1.85 -9.50 -2.98
C GLN A 102 -2.92 -10.59 -3.08
N ALA A 103 -3.65 -10.65 -4.19
CA ALA A 103 -4.67 -11.68 -4.42
C ALA A 103 -4.09 -13.11 -4.41
N HIS A 104 -2.88 -13.31 -4.95
CA HIS A 104 -2.20 -14.61 -4.89
C HIS A 104 -1.72 -14.92 -3.47
N VAL A 105 -1.21 -13.91 -2.74
CA VAL A 105 -0.81 -14.07 -1.32
C VAL A 105 -2.02 -14.44 -0.46
N ASP A 106 -3.14 -13.72 -0.63
CA ASP A 106 -4.40 -14.00 0.09
C ASP A 106 -4.94 -15.40 -0.25
N SER A 107 -4.88 -15.80 -1.53
CA SER A 107 -5.33 -17.12 -1.98
C SER A 107 -4.53 -18.26 -1.34
N LEU A 108 -3.19 -18.14 -1.29
CA LEU A 108 -2.35 -19.12 -0.63
C LEU A 108 -2.45 -19.04 0.90
N GLY A 109 -2.60 -17.83 1.45
CA GLY A 109 -2.87 -17.63 2.88
C GLY A 109 -4.15 -18.33 3.36
N ALA A 110 -5.16 -18.43 2.50
CA ALA A 110 -6.41 -19.13 2.75
C ALA A 110 -6.40 -20.61 2.33
N ALA A 111 -5.36 -21.08 1.62
CA ALA A 111 -5.27 -22.47 1.17
C ALA A 111 -5.05 -23.41 2.36
N GLU A 112 -5.53 -24.64 2.25
CA GLU A 112 -5.26 -25.71 3.20
C GLU A 112 -4.22 -26.68 2.63
N GLY A 113 -3.27 -27.07 3.47
CA GLY A 113 -2.22 -28.03 3.12
C GLY A 113 -1.14 -27.45 2.17
N ASP A 114 -0.29 -28.35 1.70
CA ASP A 114 0.85 -27.99 0.86
C ASP A 114 0.38 -27.50 -0.51
N THR A 115 0.62 -26.23 -0.81
CA THR A 115 0.18 -25.58 -2.05
C THR A 115 1.29 -24.71 -2.63
N LEU A 116 1.59 -24.84 -3.91
CA LEU A 116 2.60 -24.07 -4.64
C LEU A 116 1.95 -23.09 -5.61
N LEU A 117 2.43 -21.87 -5.65
CA LEU A 117 2.15 -20.94 -6.73
C LEU A 117 3.11 -21.23 -7.89
N VAL A 118 2.57 -21.57 -9.05
CA VAL A 118 3.36 -22.00 -10.22
C VAL A 118 2.99 -21.18 -11.45
N ALA A 119 3.91 -21.08 -12.39
CA ALA A 119 3.68 -20.53 -13.72
C ALA A 119 4.03 -21.61 -14.76
N ASP A 120 3.30 -21.63 -15.87
CA ASP A 120 3.63 -22.51 -16.97
C ASP A 120 4.97 -22.11 -17.61
N ASP A 121 5.74 -23.07 -18.11
CA ASP A 121 7.06 -22.83 -18.70
C ASP A 121 6.89 -22.06 -20.02
N SER A 122 7.16 -20.77 -19.98
CA SER A 122 7.07 -19.82 -21.09
C SER A 122 8.25 -18.86 -21.06
N ARG A 123 8.35 -18.02 -22.09
CA ARG A 123 9.34 -16.94 -22.12
C ARG A 123 9.14 -15.92 -20.98
N ALA A 124 7.90 -15.67 -20.60
CA ALA A 124 7.57 -14.74 -19.53
C ALA A 124 7.98 -15.29 -18.15
N SER A 125 7.90 -16.60 -17.95
CA SER A 125 8.28 -17.27 -16.70
C SER A 125 9.77 -17.64 -16.63
N ALA A 126 10.55 -17.42 -17.68
CA ALA A 126 11.96 -17.82 -17.76
C ALA A 126 12.85 -17.43 -16.56
N PRO A 127 12.65 -16.24 -15.89
CA PRO A 127 13.41 -15.87 -14.69
C PRO A 127 13.04 -16.68 -13.45
N LEU A 128 11.90 -17.38 -13.45
CA LEU A 128 11.42 -18.16 -12.31
C LEU A 128 12.12 -19.50 -12.20
N GLU A 129 12.24 -20.05 -10.99
CA GLU A 129 12.89 -21.32 -10.72
C GLU A 129 12.09 -22.49 -11.30
N ARG A 130 12.74 -23.37 -12.09
CA ARG A 130 12.12 -24.54 -12.70
C ARG A 130 11.90 -25.64 -11.67
N ILE A 131 10.67 -26.16 -11.57
CA ILE A 131 10.33 -27.24 -10.65
C ILE A 131 10.10 -28.59 -11.35
N ASP A 132 9.60 -28.53 -12.60
CA ASP A 132 9.48 -29.72 -13.46
C ASP A 132 9.54 -29.35 -14.95
N ALA A 133 9.21 -30.28 -15.85
CA ALA A 133 9.34 -30.10 -17.30
C ALA A 133 8.39 -29.00 -17.86
N GLY A 134 7.26 -28.75 -17.20
CA GLY A 134 6.22 -27.85 -17.72
C GLY A 134 5.96 -26.63 -16.84
N GLN A 135 6.53 -26.57 -15.62
CA GLN A 135 6.18 -25.52 -14.69
C GLN A 135 7.39 -24.97 -13.91
N ARG A 136 7.21 -23.71 -13.49
CA ARG A 136 8.16 -22.95 -12.70
C ARG A 136 7.52 -22.44 -11.41
N TRP A 137 8.29 -22.32 -10.34
CA TRP A 137 7.82 -21.79 -9.07
C TRP A 137 7.76 -20.27 -9.11
N ALA A 138 6.57 -19.72 -8.85
CA ALA A 138 6.36 -18.27 -8.85
C ALA A 138 6.74 -17.58 -7.51
N GLY A 139 7.55 -18.23 -6.68
CA GLY A 139 8.13 -17.63 -5.49
C GLY A 139 7.24 -17.67 -4.25
N LEU A 140 6.10 -18.36 -4.26
CA LEU A 140 5.19 -18.45 -3.12
C LEU A 140 4.74 -19.91 -2.91
N ALA A 141 4.71 -20.36 -1.64
CA ALA A 141 4.25 -21.69 -1.29
C ALA A 141 3.59 -21.70 0.09
N ARG A 142 2.51 -22.46 0.24
CA ARG A 142 1.94 -22.83 1.54
C ARG A 142 2.52 -24.18 1.93
N ILE A 143 3.06 -24.28 3.13
CA ILE A 143 3.82 -25.45 3.62
C ILE A 143 3.22 -25.90 4.95
N SER A 144 2.82 -27.16 5.04
CA SER A 144 2.35 -27.75 6.29
C SER A 144 3.50 -27.95 7.29
N PRO A 145 3.21 -27.99 8.61
CA PRO A 145 4.22 -28.28 9.63
C PRO A 145 4.93 -29.61 9.37
N ALA A 146 4.19 -30.65 8.94
CA ALA A 146 4.75 -31.96 8.64
C ALA A 146 5.79 -31.93 7.50
N LEU A 147 5.53 -31.11 6.47
CA LEU A 147 6.48 -30.92 5.37
C LEU A 147 7.67 -30.08 5.84
N LEU A 148 7.43 -28.99 6.58
CA LEU A 148 8.48 -28.09 7.08
C LEU A 148 9.47 -28.86 7.96
N PHE A 149 9.00 -29.46 9.05
CA PHE A 149 9.88 -30.14 10.01
C PHE A 149 10.51 -31.41 9.41
N GLY A 150 9.76 -32.19 8.63
CA GLY A 150 10.34 -33.35 7.94
C GLY A 150 11.41 -33.00 6.91
N THR A 151 11.40 -31.79 6.37
CA THR A 151 12.44 -31.30 5.47
C THR A 151 13.63 -30.73 6.27
N LEU A 152 13.38 -30.00 7.37
CA LEU A 152 14.43 -29.45 8.23
C LEU A 152 15.35 -30.52 8.82
N ASP A 153 14.81 -31.71 9.13
CA ASP A 153 15.60 -32.84 9.66
C ASP A 153 16.57 -33.41 8.63
N MET A 154 16.37 -33.14 7.33
CA MET A 154 17.19 -33.69 6.24
C MET A 154 18.18 -32.70 5.61
N ILE A 155 18.10 -31.41 5.99
CA ILE A 155 18.86 -30.35 5.33
C ILE A 155 20.18 -30.09 6.06
N GLY A 156 21.30 -30.10 5.29
CA GLY A 156 22.54 -29.43 5.67
C GLY A 156 22.54 -27.96 5.26
N ASP A 157 23.66 -27.46 4.70
CA ASP A 157 23.84 -26.06 4.26
C ASP A 157 23.11 -25.66 2.95
N TRP A 158 21.94 -26.21 2.66
CA TRP A 158 21.23 -26.02 1.40
C TRP A 158 20.17 -24.90 1.48
N ASP A 159 19.81 -24.31 0.33
CA ASP A 159 18.73 -23.31 0.25
C ASP A 159 17.40 -23.93 0.72
N LEU A 160 16.95 -23.54 1.93
CA LEU A 160 15.73 -24.08 2.55
C LEU A 160 14.52 -23.87 1.62
N ALA A 161 14.39 -22.71 1.00
CA ALA A 161 13.22 -22.40 0.19
C ALA A 161 13.09 -23.38 -0.99
N LEU A 162 14.17 -23.61 -1.73
CA LEU A 162 14.18 -24.54 -2.86
C LEU A 162 14.00 -25.99 -2.42
N THR A 163 14.59 -26.36 -1.29
CA THR A 163 14.46 -27.73 -0.77
C THR A 163 13.02 -28.02 -0.31
N LEU A 164 12.37 -27.07 0.36
CA LEU A 164 10.96 -27.18 0.74
C LEU A 164 10.06 -27.30 -0.51
N VAL A 165 10.30 -26.47 -1.53
CA VAL A 165 9.54 -26.54 -2.79
C VAL A 165 9.72 -27.89 -3.48
N ARG A 166 10.95 -28.41 -3.58
CA ARG A 166 11.22 -29.73 -4.17
C ARG A 166 10.56 -30.86 -3.38
N SER A 167 10.62 -30.78 -2.03
CA SER A 167 9.93 -31.76 -1.17
C SER A 167 8.41 -31.69 -1.33
N ALA A 168 7.85 -30.46 -1.46
CA ALA A 168 6.43 -30.26 -1.74
C ALA A 168 6.00 -30.87 -3.08
N VAL A 169 6.80 -30.64 -4.13
CA VAL A 169 6.56 -31.25 -5.47
C VAL A 169 6.58 -32.76 -5.39
N GLN A 170 7.57 -33.34 -4.71
CA GLN A 170 7.71 -34.82 -4.56
C GLN A 170 6.53 -35.44 -3.79
N LYS A 171 5.96 -34.69 -2.80
CA LYS A 171 4.79 -35.13 -2.04
C LYS A 171 3.45 -34.80 -2.72
N GLY A 172 3.48 -34.27 -3.95
CA GLY A 172 2.27 -33.99 -4.73
C GLY A 172 1.48 -32.78 -4.24
N ALA A 173 2.15 -31.74 -3.77
CA ALA A 173 1.51 -30.48 -3.35
C ALA A 173 0.57 -29.93 -4.41
N ARG A 174 -0.54 -29.32 -3.99
CA ARG A 174 -1.49 -28.65 -4.86
C ARG A 174 -0.82 -27.49 -5.59
N ARG A 175 -1.18 -27.30 -6.85
CA ARG A 175 -0.63 -26.21 -7.69
C ARG A 175 -1.69 -25.19 -8.03
N VAL A 176 -1.36 -23.92 -7.85
CA VAL A 176 -2.17 -22.77 -8.25
C VAL A 176 -1.39 -22.03 -9.33
N THR A 177 -1.96 -21.92 -10.53
CA THR A 177 -1.25 -21.33 -11.67
C THR A 177 -1.44 -19.82 -11.70
N VAL A 178 -0.35 -19.09 -11.88
CA VAL A 178 -0.34 -17.64 -12.15
C VAL A 178 -0.70 -17.43 -13.62
N PRO A 179 -1.69 -16.59 -13.96
CA PRO A 179 -1.98 -16.22 -15.33
C PRO A 179 -0.75 -15.59 -16.02
N GLU A 180 -0.49 -15.93 -17.29
CA GLU A 180 0.64 -15.35 -18.04
C GLU A 180 0.56 -13.83 -18.13
N ALA A 181 -0.66 -13.27 -18.17
CA ALA A 181 -0.88 -11.82 -18.10
C ALA A 181 -0.28 -11.18 -16.84
N ASP A 182 -0.29 -11.88 -15.68
CA ASP A 182 0.30 -11.36 -14.45
C ASP A 182 1.83 -11.30 -14.52
N LEU A 183 2.45 -12.24 -15.25
CA LEU A 183 3.89 -12.24 -15.50
C LEU A 183 4.29 -11.11 -16.46
N LEU A 184 3.55 -10.96 -17.56
CA LEU A 184 3.81 -9.93 -18.59
C LEU A 184 3.58 -8.52 -18.06
N GLU A 185 2.59 -8.34 -17.20
CA GLU A 185 2.27 -7.06 -16.56
C GLU A 185 3.10 -6.78 -15.30
N GLY A 186 4.04 -7.65 -14.93
CA GLY A 186 4.89 -7.49 -13.76
C GLY A 186 4.16 -7.62 -12.41
N ARG A 187 2.97 -8.25 -12.38
CA ARG A 187 2.22 -8.54 -11.14
C ARG A 187 2.71 -9.81 -10.44
N ALA A 188 3.50 -10.63 -11.13
CA ALA A 188 4.26 -11.72 -10.56
C ALA A 188 5.67 -11.71 -11.20
N ALA A 189 6.70 -11.48 -10.40
CA ALA A 189 8.07 -11.32 -10.88
C ALA A 189 9.09 -11.77 -9.84
N LEU A 190 10.26 -12.15 -10.29
CA LEU A 190 11.45 -12.32 -9.47
C LEU A 190 12.39 -11.14 -9.74
N VAL A 191 12.69 -10.36 -8.72
CA VAL A 191 13.51 -9.16 -8.81
C VAL A 191 14.91 -9.44 -8.31
N GLU A 192 15.91 -9.08 -9.11
CA GLU A 192 17.32 -9.30 -8.81
C GLU A 192 18.13 -7.99 -8.73
N SER A 193 17.59 -6.91 -9.33
CA SER A 193 18.25 -5.61 -9.41
C SER A 193 17.28 -4.47 -9.07
N GLN A 194 17.83 -3.30 -8.70
CA GLN A 194 17.03 -2.12 -8.40
C GLN A 194 16.21 -1.65 -9.61
N GLN A 195 16.79 -1.73 -10.80
CA GLN A 195 16.07 -1.36 -12.02
C GLN A 195 14.82 -2.22 -12.25
N GLN A 196 14.93 -3.55 -12.00
CA GLN A 196 13.78 -4.46 -12.07
C GLN A 196 12.75 -4.15 -10.97
N ALA A 197 13.22 -3.87 -9.73
CA ALA A 197 12.35 -3.47 -8.63
C ALA A 197 11.52 -2.23 -8.97
N ASP A 198 12.16 -1.21 -9.57
CA ASP A 198 11.49 0.03 -9.97
C ASP A 198 10.44 -0.19 -11.06
N LEU A 199 10.74 -1.04 -12.06
CA LEU A 199 9.78 -1.41 -13.13
C LEU A 199 8.58 -2.15 -12.56
N VAL A 200 8.81 -3.14 -11.70
CA VAL A 200 7.73 -3.91 -11.08
C VAL A 200 6.92 -3.05 -10.12
N ALA A 201 7.55 -2.15 -9.36
CA ALA A 201 6.85 -1.20 -8.50
C ALA A 201 5.90 -0.29 -9.29
N GLN A 202 6.34 0.19 -10.47
CA GLN A 202 5.49 0.97 -11.37
C GLN A 202 4.30 0.14 -11.91
N ALA A 203 4.55 -1.12 -12.28
CA ALA A 203 3.50 -2.03 -12.74
C ALA A 203 2.46 -2.29 -11.64
N VAL A 204 2.90 -2.57 -10.40
CA VAL A 204 2.03 -2.77 -9.24
C VAL A 204 1.24 -1.49 -8.93
N ALA A 205 1.88 -0.32 -9.00
CA ALA A 205 1.22 0.97 -8.80
C ALA A 205 0.15 1.24 -9.85
N SER A 206 0.37 0.88 -11.11
CA SER A 206 -0.62 1.03 -12.18
C SER A 206 -1.79 0.06 -12.06
N ALA A 207 -1.52 -1.18 -11.65
CA ALA A 207 -2.55 -2.21 -11.45
C ALA A 207 -3.41 -1.97 -10.19
N GLY A 208 -2.84 -1.41 -9.12
CA GLY A 208 -3.54 -1.09 -7.86
C GLY A 208 -4.63 -0.04 -7.99
N THR A 209 -4.70 0.66 -9.13
CA THR A 209 -5.66 1.76 -9.36
C THR A 209 -7.10 1.31 -9.53
N THR A 210 -7.37 0.03 -9.77
CA THR A 210 -8.73 -0.52 -9.91
C THR A 210 -9.45 -0.72 -8.57
N ARG A 211 -8.73 -0.76 -7.45
CA ARG A 211 -9.29 -0.92 -6.09
C ARG A 211 -9.21 0.34 -5.24
N ALA A 212 -8.79 1.48 -5.80
CA ALA A 212 -8.82 2.75 -5.07
C ALA A 212 -10.25 2.94 -4.55
N HIS A 213 -10.40 2.84 -3.25
CA HIS A 213 -11.65 3.14 -2.56
C HIS A 213 -12.10 4.50 -3.04
N ALA A 214 -13.29 4.55 -3.66
CA ALA A 214 -13.88 5.77 -4.13
C ALA A 214 -14.09 6.71 -2.93
N ARG A 215 -13.05 7.50 -2.59
CA ARG A 215 -13.20 8.62 -1.68
C ARG A 215 -14.09 9.63 -2.37
N GLY A 216 -15.15 10.03 -1.67
CA GLY A 216 -16.19 10.85 -2.25
C GLY A 216 -15.73 12.27 -2.56
N GLY A 217 -16.29 12.83 -3.60
CA GLY A 217 -16.14 14.22 -4.01
C GLY A 217 -15.78 14.37 -5.50
N ILE A 218 -16.06 15.55 -6.03
CA ILE A 218 -15.72 15.92 -7.41
C ILE A 218 -14.21 15.89 -7.62
N GLU A 219 -13.43 16.21 -6.59
CA GLU A 219 -11.97 16.15 -6.60
C GLU A 219 -11.41 14.78 -6.94
N HIS A 220 -12.17 13.71 -6.70
CA HIS A 220 -11.75 12.36 -7.08
C HIS A 220 -11.38 12.27 -8.57
N TYR A 221 -12.17 12.92 -9.43
CA TYR A 221 -11.91 12.93 -10.89
C TYR A 221 -10.67 13.74 -11.27
N LEU A 222 -10.28 14.72 -10.46
CA LEU A 222 -9.09 15.56 -10.64
C LEU A 222 -7.88 14.97 -9.94
N PHE A 223 -8.02 14.59 -8.67
CA PHE A 223 -6.90 14.15 -7.84
C PHE A 223 -6.41 12.75 -8.20
N VAL A 224 -7.32 11.84 -8.63
CA VAL A 224 -6.92 10.48 -8.99
C VAL A 224 -5.91 10.45 -10.14
N PRO A 225 -6.13 11.09 -11.29
CA PRO A 225 -5.14 11.10 -12.37
C PRO A 225 -3.86 11.87 -11.98
N LEU A 226 -3.98 12.99 -11.26
CA LEU A 226 -2.84 13.78 -10.81
C LEU A 226 -2.00 13.03 -9.76
N ALA A 227 -2.64 12.39 -8.79
CA ALA A 227 -1.93 11.61 -7.77
C ALA A 227 -1.31 10.33 -8.35
N ARG A 228 -1.83 9.78 -9.47
CA ARG A 228 -1.17 8.68 -10.21
C ARG A 228 0.18 9.12 -10.78
N SER A 229 0.20 10.26 -11.47
CA SER A 229 1.44 10.81 -12.03
C SER A 229 2.40 11.30 -10.95
N ALA A 230 1.89 11.97 -9.91
CA ALA A 230 2.69 12.38 -8.75
C ALA A 230 3.24 11.18 -7.98
N GLY A 231 2.42 10.14 -7.75
CA GLY A 231 2.84 8.91 -7.07
C GLY A 231 3.97 8.19 -7.79
N SER A 232 3.89 8.02 -9.10
CA SER A 232 4.97 7.41 -9.89
C SER A 232 6.26 8.23 -9.85
N MET A 233 6.17 9.55 -9.85
CA MET A 233 7.33 10.46 -9.72
C MET A 233 7.93 10.39 -8.32
N LEU A 234 7.11 10.42 -7.27
CA LEU A 234 7.56 10.32 -5.88
C LEU A 234 8.21 8.97 -5.58
N MET A 235 7.70 7.88 -6.16
CA MET A 235 8.34 6.56 -6.07
C MET A 235 9.71 6.53 -6.71
N ARG A 236 9.89 7.16 -7.89
CA ARG A 236 11.21 7.29 -8.54
C ARG A 236 12.19 8.11 -7.71
N LEU A 237 11.72 9.14 -7.03
CA LEU A 237 12.52 9.98 -6.13
C LEU A 237 12.74 9.32 -4.76
N GLN A 238 12.16 8.14 -4.52
CA GLN A 238 12.27 7.39 -3.25
C GLN A 238 11.88 8.23 -2.02
N VAL A 239 10.93 9.17 -2.17
CA VAL A 239 10.50 10.04 -1.08
C VAL A 239 9.54 9.27 -0.16
N PRO A 240 9.85 9.17 1.15
CA PRO A 240 8.96 8.50 2.11
C PRO A 240 7.60 9.22 2.23
N ALA A 241 6.51 8.46 2.33
CA ALA A 241 5.16 9.01 2.49
C ALA A 241 5.03 9.99 3.66
N LEU A 242 5.76 9.75 4.76
CA LEU A 242 5.81 10.65 5.91
C LEU A 242 6.32 12.06 5.55
N GLN A 243 7.38 12.16 4.75
CA GLN A 243 7.92 13.46 4.32
C GLN A 243 6.94 14.21 3.43
N VAL A 244 6.28 13.51 2.50
CA VAL A 244 5.24 14.09 1.64
C VAL A 244 4.08 14.62 2.51
N ARG A 245 3.68 13.87 3.54
CA ARG A 245 2.61 14.28 4.47
C ARG A 245 2.99 15.49 5.31
N ILE A 246 4.22 15.54 5.84
CA ILE A 246 4.73 16.73 6.56
C ILE A 246 4.75 17.94 5.62
N GLY A 247 5.22 17.77 4.38
CA GLY A 247 5.19 18.81 3.36
C GLY A 247 3.77 19.31 3.05
N ALA A 248 2.79 18.39 2.95
CA ALA A 248 1.38 18.74 2.76
C ALA A 248 0.81 19.56 3.93
N MET A 249 1.12 19.17 5.18
CA MET A 249 0.70 19.93 6.37
C MET A 249 1.33 21.31 6.42
N ALA A 250 2.62 21.42 6.15
CA ALA A 250 3.33 22.70 6.11
C ALA A 250 2.78 23.61 5.01
N LEU A 251 2.56 23.08 3.81
CA LEU A 251 1.97 23.82 2.69
C LEU A 251 0.55 24.30 3.00
N ALA A 252 -0.27 23.46 3.63
CA ALA A 252 -1.63 23.85 4.05
C ALA A 252 -1.61 24.99 5.06
N ALA A 253 -0.67 25.00 6.01
CA ALA A 253 -0.50 26.10 6.97
C ALA A 253 -0.03 27.39 6.29
N ILE A 254 0.96 27.30 5.39
CA ILE A 254 1.48 28.44 4.62
C ILE A 254 0.38 29.03 3.72
N ALA A 255 -0.50 28.21 3.18
CA ALA A 255 -1.59 28.63 2.30
C ALA A 255 -2.60 29.58 2.96
N LEU A 256 -2.66 29.65 4.28
CA LEU A 256 -3.53 30.60 5.00
C LEU A 256 -2.99 32.02 4.91
N VAL A 257 -1.68 32.24 4.78
CA VAL A 257 -1.05 33.56 4.72
C VAL A 257 -1.57 34.40 3.53
N PRO A 258 -1.56 33.91 2.27
CA PRO A 258 -2.13 34.68 1.17
C PRO A 258 -3.64 34.95 1.32
N ILE A 259 -4.40 34.08 2.02
CA ILE A 259 -5.83 34.33 2.29
C ILE A 259 -5.98 35.56 3.20
N GLU A 260 -5.21 35.66 4.27
CA GLU A 260 -5.18 36.80 5.17
C GLU A 260 -4.75 38.10 4.45
N LEU A 261 -3.88 37.98 3.44
CA LEU A 261 -3.44 39.10 2.59
C LEU A 261 -4.41 39.43 1.45
N ALA A 262 -5.65 38.91 1.50
CA ALA A 262 -6.70 39.07 0.49
C ALA A 262 -6.39 38.41 -0.89
N TRP A 263 -5.33 37.59 -1.00
CA TRP A 263 -5.02 36.80 -2.19
C TRP A 263 -5.71 35.42 -2.13
N VAL A 264 -7.01 35.45 -2.01
CA VAL A 264 -7.85 34.28 -1.71
C VAL A 264 -7.66 33.16 -2.72
N LEU A 265 -7.63 33.46 -4.02
CA LEU A 265 -7.46 32.47 -5.08
C LEU A 265 -6.11 31.74 -4.98
N THR A 266 -5.04 32.50 -4.69
CA THR A 266 -3.70 31.91 -4.48
C THR A 266 -3.70 30.96 -3.28
N GLY A 267 -4.33 31.36 -2.17
CA GLY A 267 -4.46 30.52 -0.99
C GLY A 267 -5.24 29.24 -1.26
N PHE A 268 -6.34 29.32 -2.01
CA PHE A 268 -7.14 28.16 -2.39
C PHE A 268 -6.37 27.19 -3.32
N CYS A 269 -5.59 27.70 -4.27
CA CYS A 269 -4.71 26.88 -5.10
C CYS A 269 -3.66 26.13 -4.24
N LEU A 270 -3.04 26.80 -3.27
CA LEU A 270 -2.08 26.18 -2.36
C LEU A 270 -2.72 25.14 -1.44
N LEU A 271 -3.94 25.39 -0.94
CA LEU A 271 -4.70 24.42 -0.14
C LEU A 271 -5.06 23.18 -0.97
N LEU A 272 -5.50 23.36 -2.22
CA LEU A 272 -5.78 22.22 -3.13
C LEU A 272 -4.51 21.41 -3.42
N LEU A 273 -3.37 22.08 -3.62
CA LEU A 273 -2.09 21.41 -3.80
C LEU A 273 -1.68 20.63 -2.54
N ALA A 274 -1.89 21.21 -1.35
CA ALA A 274 -1.64 20.52 -0.08
C ALA A 274 -2.51 19.27 0.10
N LEU A 275 -3.80 19.36 -0.25
CA LEU A 275 -4.72 18.21 -0.22
C LEU A 275 -4.31 17.13 -1.24
N LEU A 276 -3.87 17.52 -2.44
CA LEU A 276 -3.35 16.59 -3.45
C LEU A 276 -2.08 15.88 -2.96
N LEU A 277 -1.16 16.60 -2.30
CA LEU A 277 0.03 15.99 -1.71
C LEU A 277 -0.33 15.02 -0.57
N ALA A 278 -1.30 15.38 0.28
CA ALA A 278 -1.79 14.49 1.34
C ALA A 278 -2.39 13.20 0.76
N GLU A 279 -3.21 13.31 -0.28
CA GLU A 279 -3.78 12.16 -1.00
C GLU A 279 -2.68 11.30 -1.66
N SER A 280 -1.65 11.94 -2.21
CA SER A 280 -0.49 11.23 -2.79
C SER A 280 0.30 10.47 -1.73
N ALA A 281 0.46 11.03 -0.51
CA ALA A 281 1.09 10.35 0.61
C ALA A 281 0.26 9.14 1.10
N ASP A 282 -1.06 9.27 1.18
CA ASP A 282 -1.96 8.16 1.54
C ASP A 282 -1.87 7.02 0.52
N ARG A 283 -1.74 7.33 -0.76
CA ARG A 283 -1.54 6.33 -1.83
C ARG A 283 -0.19 5.65 -1.75
N LEU A 284 0.88 6.38 -1.42
CA LEU A 284 2.19 5.78 -1.20
C LEU A 284 2.15 4.79 -0.03
N ASP A 285 1.45 5.12 1.06
CA ASP A 285 1.27 4.19 2.18
C ASP A 285 0.43 2.96 1.78
N GLU A 286 -0.61 3.13 0.98
CA GLU A 286 -1.44 2.03 0.46
C GLU A 286 -0.64 1.10 -0.45
N LEU A 287 0.18 1.65 -1.36
CA LEU A 287 1.08 0.88 -2.22
C LEU A 287 2.17 0.16 -1.41
N ALA A 288 2.66 0.80 -0.35
CA ALA A 288 3.60 0.21 0.60
C ALA A 288 2.94 -0.80 1.56
N LEU A 289 1.63 -1.06 1.43
CA LEU A 289 0.83 -1.89 2.34
C LEU A 289 0.91 -1.45 3.80
N ARG A 290 1.28 -0.20 4.04
CA ARG A 290 1.25 0.41 5.37
C ARG A 290 -0.20 0.75 5.73
N ARG A 291 -0.50 0.69 7.02
CA ARG A 291 -1.77 1.20 7.51
C ARG A 291 -1.78 2.72 7.34
N PRO A 292 -2.82 3.30 6.71
CA PRO A 292 -2.93 4.75 6.67
C PRO A 292 -2.95 5.30 8.10
N PRO A 293 -2.39 6.49 8.33
CA PRO A 293 -2.36 7.07 9.66
C PRO A 293 -3.78 7.21 10.18
N GLN A 294 -4.05 6.57 11.31
CA GLN A 294 -5.37 6.59 11.97
C GLN A 294 -5.50 7.77 12.94
N GLY A 295 -4.46 8.59 13.07
CA GLY A 295 -4.39 9.70 14.02
C GLY A 295 -4.92 11.02 13.47
N TRP A 296 -4.85 12.04 14.34
CA TRP A 296 -5.23 13.43 14.06
C TRP A 296 -4.49 14.04 12.86
N THR A 297 -3.28 13.56 12.53
CA THR A 297 -2.46 14.04 11.40
C THR A 297 -3.16 13.93 10.04
N ALA A 298 -4.05 12.95 9.88
CA ALA A 298 -4.84 12.79 8.67
C ALA A 298 -5.94 13.86 8.51
N PHE A 299 -6.29 14.56 9.59
CA PHE A 299 -7.30 15.62 9.58
C PHE A 299 -6.68 17.01 9.44
N VAL A 300 -5.37 17.18 9.57
CA VAL A 300 -4.72 18.49 9.54
C VAL A 300 -4.87 19.20 8.19
N PRO A 301 -4.48 18.62 7.02
CA PRO A 301 -4.66 19.32 5.76
C PRO A 301 -6.12 19.68 5.45
N PRO A 302 -7.11 18.77 5.56
CA PRO A 302 -8.50 19.13 5.32
C PRO A 302 -9.06 20.08 6.40
N GLY A 303 -8.60 19.99 7.65
CA GLY A 303 -8.98 20.96 8.70
C GLY A 303 -8.50 22.37 8.40
N LEU A 304 -7.24 22.52 7.95
CA LEU A 304 -6.70 23.81 7.51
C LEU A 304 -7.42 24.33 6.26
N ALA A 305 -7.88 23.44 5.38
CA ALA A 305 -8.73 23.82 4.24
C ALA A 305 -10.06 24.42 4.71
N LEU A 306 -10.71 23.84 5.74
CA LEU A 306 -11.92 24.41 6.34
C LEU A 306 -11.66 25.77 6.98
N VAL A 307 -10.53 25.93 7.69
CA VAL A 307 -10.13 27.24 8.23
C VAL A 307 -9.96 28.26 7.10
N GLY A 308 -9.28 27.89 6.00
CA GLY A 308 -9.11 28.77 4.83
C GLY A 308 -10.44 29.20 4.20
N ILE A 309 -11.44 28.30 4.15
CA ILE A 309 -12.80 28.62 3.67
C ILE A 309 -13.47 29.67 4.57
N VAL A 310 -13.34 29.53 5.90
CA VAL A 310 -13.89 30.49 6.87
C VAL A 310 -13.23 31.86 6.75
N LEU A 311 -11.88 31.90 6.71
CA LEU A 311 -11.10 33.13 6.59
C LEU A 311 -11.44 33.91 5.31
N ALA A 312 -11.53 33.20 4.19
CA ALA A 312 -11.83 33.77 2.89
C ALA A 312 -13.28 34.35 2.81
N GLY A 313 -14.22 33.68 3.47
CA GLY A 313 -15.63 34.07 3.42
C GLY A 313 -16.00 35.21 4.41
N GLY A 314 -15.39 35.24 5.60
CA GLY A 314 -15.65 36.23 6.64
C GLY A 314 -17.11 36.34 7.10
N THR A 315 -17.96 35.35 6.80
CA THR A 315 -19.41 35.36 7.03
C THR A 315 -19.87 34.14 7.82
N THR A 316 -21.05 34.25 8.45
CA THR A 316 -21.68 33.09 9.10
C THR A 316 -21.91 31.93 8.16
N THR A 317 -22.29 32.20 6.90
CA THR A 317 -22.46 31.17 5.85
C THR A 317 -21.18 30.38 5.59
N ALA A 318 -20.01 31.02 5.64
CA ALA A 318 -18.73 30.35 5.47
C ALA A 318 -18.42 29.41 6.65
N VAL A 319 -18.76 29.82 7.88
CA VAL A 319 -18.62 28.99 9.08
C VAL A 319 -19.56 27.79 9.02
N ASP A 320 -20.83 28.00 8.68
CA ASP A 320 -21.82 26.92 8.55
C ASP A 320 -21.41 25.89 7.48
N LEU A 321 -20.91 26.37 6.33
CA LEU A 321 -20.40 25.52 5.26
C LEU A 321 -19.20 24.69 5.72
N ALA A 322 -18.26 25.32 6.43
CA ALA A 322 -17.07 24.63 6.95
C ALA A 322 -17.45 23.56 7.98
N LEU A 323 -18.36 23.88 8.91
CA LEU A 323 -18.84 22.92 9.89
C LEU A 323 -19.56 21.74 9.24
N LEU A 324 -20.47 21.99 8.30
CA LEU A 324 -21.20 20.92 7.59
C LEU A 324 -20.26 20.04 6.78
N SER A 325 -19.31 20.64 6.05
CA SER A 325 -18.29 19.88 5.29
C SER A 325 -17.38 19.06 6.20
N GLY A 326 -17.03 19.60 7.39
CA GLY A 326 -16.26 18.89 8.40
C GLY A 326 -17.00 17.67 8.96
N VAL A 327 -18.29 17.83 9.27
CA VAL A 327 -19.15 16.72 9.72
C VAL A 327 -19.28 15.66 8.64
N LEU A 328 -19.49 16.04 7.39
CA LEU A 328 -19.57 15.11 6.27
C LEU A 328 -18.26 14.34 6.09
N MET A 329 -17.11 15.00 6.21
CA MET A 329 -15.79 14.38 6.13
C MET A 329 -15.59 13.34 7.25
N VAL A 330 -15.98 13.65 8.48
CA VAL A 330 -15.90 12.71 9.61
C VAL A 330 -16.85 11.55 9.39
N ALA A 331 -18.09 11.82 8.95
CA ALA A 331 -19.09 10.79 8.67
C ALA A 331 -18.64 9.82 7.57
N ASP A 332 -17.98 10.31 6.51
CA ASP A 332 -17.42 9.48 5.43
C ASP A 332 -16.33 8.54 5.97
N ARG A 333 -15.44 9.03 6.81
CA ARG A 333 -14.41 8.21 7.45
C ARG A 333 -14.96 7.14 8.39
N TRP A 334 -16.05 7.42 9.07
CA TRP A 334 -16.69 6.45 9.96
C TRP A 334 -17.46 5.37 9.19
N ARG A 335 -17.98 5.70 8.00
CA ARG A 335 -18.77 4.80 7.16
C ARG A 335 -17.93 3.96 6.19
N ARG A 336 -16.75 3.56 6.54
CA ARG A 336 -15.75 2.83 5.73
C ARG A 336 -16.22 1.61 4.91
N SER A 337 -17.51 1.35 4.84
CA SER A 337 -18.06 0.19 4.14
C SER A 337 -19.36 0.54 3.42
N GLY A 338 -19.27 1.08 2.23
CA GLY A 338 -20.47 1.18 1.42
C GLY A 338 -20.38 2.26 0.34
N ALA A 339 -20.41 1.81 -0.87
CA ALA A 339 -20.41 2.51 -2.13
C ALA A 339 -21.37 3.71 -2.21
N ALA A 340 -20.97 4.87 -1.65
CA ALA A 340 -21.53 6.13 -2.12
C ALA A 340 -20.86 6.47 -3.44
N ALA A 341 -21.63 6.87 -4.47
CA ALA A 341 -21.04 7.39 -5.67
C ALA A 341 -20.16 8.60 -5.32
N PRO A 342 -18.90 8.68 -5.81
CA PRO A 342 -17.93 9.70 -5.39
C PRO A 342 -18.46 11.13 -5.53
N TRP A 343 -19.25 11.43 -6.55
CA TRP A 343 -19.81 12.73 -6.83
C TRP A 343 -20.90 13.19 -5.84
N MET A 344 -21.41 12.30 -4.99
CA MET A 344 -22.46 12.63 -4.00
C MET A 344 -21.93 13.19 -2.69
N MET A 345 -20.62 13.16 -2.46
CA MET A 345 -20.01 13.61 -1.21
C MET A 345 -19.33 14.96 -1.43
N LEU A 346 -19.74 15.98 -0.69
CA LEU A 346 -19.05 17.27 -0.69
C LEU A 346 -17.95 17.24 0.38
N THR A 347 -16.72 17.19 -0.06
CA THR A 347 -15.52 17.22 0.78
C THR A 347 -14.96 18.66 0.84
N PRO A 348 -14.04 18.97 1.77
CA PRO A 348 -13.35 20.26 1.80
C PRO A 348 -12.66 20.62 0.47
N ALA A 349 -12.10 19.63 -0.24
CA ALA A 349 -11.49 19.82 -1.56
C ALA A 349 -12.52 20.21 -2.62
N SER A 350 -13.68 19.53 -2.66
CA SER A 350 -14.78 19.88 -3.57
C SER A 350 -15.28 21.31 -3.34
N VAL A 351 -15.41 21.73 -2.06
CA VAL A 351 -15.78 23.10 -1.71
C VAL A 351 -14.74 24.10 -2.22
N LEU A 352 -13.44 23.83 -1.99
CA LEU A 352 -12.37 24.70 -2.49
C LEU A 352 -12.36 24.83 -4.01
N ILE A 353 -12.58 23.73 -4.75
CA ILE A 353 -12.66 23.77 -6.23
C ILE A 353 -13.84 24.66 -6.65
N LEU A 354 -15.01 24.49 -6.04
CA LEU A 354 -16.19 25.26 -6.36
C LEU A 354 -15.97 26.76 -6.07
N LEU A 355 -15.42 27.08 -4.90
CA LEU A 355 -15.10 28.46 -4.51
C LEU A 355 -13.99 29.07 -5.36
N LEU A 356 -13.00 28.28 -5.81
CA LEU A 356 -11.95 28.74 -6.71
C LEU A 356 -12.55 29.15 -8.07
N VAL A 357 -13.45 28.32 -8.63
CA VAL A 357 -14.15 28.62 -9.89
C VAL A 357 -15.03 29.87 -9.73
N ALA A 358 -15.83 29.93 -8.66
CA ALA A 358 -16.69 31.07 -8.39
C ALA A 358 -15.87 32.36 -8.19
N GLY A 359 -14.74 32.28 -7.48
CA GLY A 359 -13.85 33.41 -7.26
C GLY A 359 -13.18 33.89 -8.55
N ALA A 360 -12.75 32.99 -9.43
CA ALA A 360 -12.21 33.32 -10.75
C ALA A 360 -13.24 34.04 -11.65
N LEU A 361 -14.54 33.76 -11.45
CA LEU A 361 -15.65 34.43 -12.14
C LEU A 361 -16.12 35.71 -11.45
N GLY A 362 -15.53 36.07 -10.30
CA GLY A 362 -15.98 37.22 -9.50
C GLY A 362 -17.28 36.99 -8.73
N LEU A 363 -17.76 35.77 -8.61
CA LEU A 363 -19.04 35.38 -8.01
C LEU A 363 -18.86 34.67 -6.66
N MET A 364 -17.91 35.11 -5.82
CA MET A 364 -17.59 34.45 -4.54
C MET A 364 -18.81 34.25 -3.64
N GLY A 365 -19.68 35.29 -3.48
CA GLY A 365 -20.87 35.21 -2.64
C GLY A 365 -21.85 34.12 -3.11
N GLU A 366 -22.08 34.03 -4.40
CA GLU A 366 -22.92 32.96 -5.00
C GLU A 366 -22.24 31.59 -4.89
N GLY A 367 -20.93 31.55 -4.98
CA GLY A 367 -20.13 30.31 -4.76
C GLY A 367 -20.39 29.71 -3.39
N TYR A 368 -20.41 30.53 -2.32
CA TYR A 368 -20.74 30.07 -0.97
C TYR A 368 -22.18 29.54 -0.87
N ARG A 369 -23.16 30.19 -1.51
CA ARG A 369 -24.54 29.71 -1.53
C ARG A 369 -24.70 28.39 -2.24
N VAL A 370 -24.08 28.25 -3.42
CA VAL A 370 -24.10 26.99 -4.19
C VAL A 370 -23.39 25.87 -3.42
N ALA A 371 -22.24 26.15 -2.80
CA ALA A 371 -21.53 25.17 -1.97
C ALA A 371 -22.38 24.71 -0.77
N MET A 372 -23.12 25.63 -0.13
CA MET A 372 -24.02 25.31 0.99
C MET A 372 -25.16 24.38 0.52
N LEU A 373 -25.81 24.69 -0.61
CA LEU A 373 -26.84 23.82 -1.19
C LEU A 373 -26.30 22.43 -1.54
N ALA A 374 -25.11 22.36 -2.11
CA ALA A 374 -24.44 21.10 -2.42
C ALA A 374 -24.10 20.31 -1.13
N ALA A 375 -23.69 21.00 -0.04
CA ALA A 375 -23.41 20.38 1.25
C ALA A 375 -24.68 19.79 1.88
N ILE A 376 -25.80 20.53 1.83
CA ILE A 376 -27.10 20.04 2.31
C ILE A 376 -27.57 18.84 1.48
N ALA A 377 -27.46 18.91 0.16
CA ALA A 377 -27.81 17.78 -0.72
C ALA A 377 -26.95 16.53 -0.42
N SER A 378 -25.64 16.71 -0.17
CA SER A 378 -24.74 15.63 0.23
C SER A 378 -25.15 15.03 1.59
N ALA A 379 -25.49 15.87 2.57
CA ALA A 379 -25.97 15.43 3.87
C ALA A 379 -27.28 14.62 3.74
N ALA A 380 -28.24 15.10 2.95
CA ALA A 380 -29.49 14.40 2.68
C ALA A 380 -29.23 13.04 2.00
N ALA A 381 -28.35 12.99 1.00
CA ALA A 381 -27.97 11.74 0.34
C ALA A 381 -27.34 10.72 1.28
N VAL A 382 -26.57 11.20 2.28
CA VAL A 382 -25.96 10.35 3.32
C VAL A 382 -27.00 9.81 4.29
N ILE A 383 -27.99 10.63 4.68
CA ILE A 383 -29.05 10.27 5.66
C ILE A 383 -30.07 9.33 5.04
N LEU A 384 -30.51 9.59 3.80
CA LEU A 384 -31.59 8.87 3.12
C LEU A 384 -31.16 7.49 2.57
N ARG A 385 -29.91 7.14 2.61
CA ARG A 385 -29.46 5.82 2.17
C ARG A 385 -29.83 4.74 3.18
N PRO A 386 -30.52 3.65 2.74
CA PRO A 386 -30.76 2.53 3.61
C PRO A 386 -29.43 1.92 4.06
N ARG A 387 -29.34 1.57 5.34
CA ARG A 387 -28.24 0.77 5.88
C ARG A 387 -28.35 -0.61 5.25
N ALA A 388 -27.38 -0.96 4.35
CA ALA A 388 -27.25 -2.31 3.81
C ALA A 388 -26.59 -3.23 4.86
#